data_60663c117fc2e8bcb3fb89b0b955f309
#
_entry.id   60663c117fc2e8bcb3fb89b0b955f309
#
_cell.length_a   1.000
_cell.length_b   1.000
_cell.length_c   1.000
_cell.angle_alpha   90.00
_cell.angle_beta   90.00
_cell.angle_gamma   90.00
#
_symmetry.space_group_name_H-M   'P 1'
#
loop_
_entity.id
_entity.type
_entity.pdbx_description
1 polymer ?
#
loop_
_entity_poly.entity_id
_entity_poly.type
_entity_poly.pdbx_seq_one_letter_code
_entity_poly.pdbx_strand_id
1 'polypeptide(L)'
;MVKRRLILAGVAVFALGAAGWMVTKAPDALDADERAKLYETPLSPPTEPLNVFHLGHSLVGRDMPAMLAQMADHSFASQLGWGTPLKAHWEPDETIQGFETENAHPNYRDAKDALSSGAFDTFVLTEMVEIEAAIDYFDSPIYVERWVKAARDGNPEIRTYLYESWHALDDQNGWLERLDTDPEQYWEGVLIAQAMVELDTSNPIYVIPVGRVMAEFVRRLEATPGLDGATSREDLFARMDDGSLDPIHVNDLGAYLVALTHYAVLYHRSPEGLPRQLDRADGSAANAPGPELAELMQKTVWDVVTELPVTGIPVPTQ
;
A
#
# COMPACT_ATOMS: atom_id res chain seq x y z
N MET A 1 79.38 2.12 36.02
CA MET A 1 79.35 1.33 34.73
C MET A 1 77.90 1.14 34.32
N VAL A 2 77.43 1.96 33.43
CA VAL A 2 76.06 1.87 32.92
C VAL A 2 76.08 1.41 31.51
N LYS A 3 75.53 0.24 31.23
CA LYS A 3 75.41 -0.34 29.90
C LYS A 3 74.23 0.28 29.18
N ARG A 4 74.49 1.05 28.09
CA ARG A 4 73.49 1.50 27.13
C ARG A 4 73.01 0.33 26.27
N ARG A 5 71.72 0.05 26.25
CA ARG A 5 71.09 -0.82 25.26
C ARG A 5 70.57 0.02 24.11
N LEU A 6 71.05 -0.26 22.92
CA LEU A 6 70.44 0.23 21.66
C LEU A 6 69.12 -0.42 21.44
N ILE A 7 68.09 0.35 21.18
CA ILE A 7 66.78 -0.09 20.70
C ILE A 7 66.78 0.17 19.18
N LEU A 8 66.75 -0.91 18.40
CA LEU A 8 66.48 -0.84 16.96
C LEU A 8 64.97 -0.61 16.76
N ALA A 9 64.65 0.53 16.14
CA ALA A 9 63.28 0.83 15.68
C ALA A 9 63.08 0.16 14.33
N GLY A 10 62.25 -0.87 14.32
CA GLY A 10 61.78 -1.51 13.09
C GLY A 10 60.71 -0.60 12.42
N VAL A 11 60.94 -0.19 11.18
CA VAL A 11 59.97 0.51 10.34
C VAL A 11 59.03 -0.56 9.75
N ALA A 12 57.80 -0.59 10.22
CA ALA A 12 56.74 -1.39 9.61
C ALA A 12 56.17 -0.63 8.40
N VAL A 13 56.39 -1.11 7.23
CA VAL A 13 55.78 -0.63 6.00
C VAL A 13 54.33 -1.16 5.96
N PHE A 14 53.37 -0.30 6.22
CA PHE A 14 51.97 -0.60 5.95
C PHE A 14 51.70 -0.55 4.43
N ALA A 15 51.49 -1.70 3.82
CA ALA A 15 50.93 -1.78 2.47
C ALA A 15 49.45 -1.37 2.56
N LEU A 16 49.11 -0.19 2.05
CA LEU A 16 47.74 0.24 1.80
C LEU A 16 47.18 -0.63 0.67
N GLY A 17 46.41 -1.65 1.05
CA GLY A 17 45.54 -2.37 0.11
C GLY A 17 44.48 -1.40 -0.41
N ALA A 18 44.49 -1.13 -1.71
CA ALA A 18 43.41 -0.45 -2.40
C ALA A 18 42.16 -1.37 -2.30
N ALA A 19 41.28 -1.09 -1.35
CA ALA A 19 39.92 -1.59 -1.36
C ALA A 19 39.24 -0.97 -2.58
N GLY A 20 39.13 -1.76 -3.67
CA GLY A 20 38.30 -1.39 -4.81
C GLY A 20 36.87 -1.23 -4.30
N TRP A 21 36.36 -0.01 -4.33
CA TRP A 21 34.93 0.22 -4.20
C TRP A 21 34.26 -0.48 -5.37
N MET A 22 33.55 -1.58 -5.11
CA MET A 22 32.58 -2.09 -6.06
C MET A 22 31.50 -1.02 -6.14
N VAL A 23 31.48 -0.27 -7.21
CA VAL A 23 30.31 0.52 -7.59
C VAL A 23 29.26 -0.51 -7.95
N THR A 24 28.39 -0.84 -7.00
CA THR A 24 27.18 -1.59 -7.30
C THR A 24 26.35 -0.74 -8.24
N LYS A 25 26.12 -1.22 -9.47
CA LYS A 25 25.21 -0.57 -10.41
C LYS A 25 23.87 -0.41 -9.70
N ALA A 26 23.29 0.79 -9.78
CA ALA A 26 21.92 0.97 -9.31
C ALA A 26 21.01 -0.07 -10.01
N PRO A 27 20.00 -0.60 -9.34
CA PRO A 27 19.04 -1.49 -9.98
C PRO A 27 18.47 -0.85 -11.24
N ASP A 28 18.20 -1.65 -12.26
CA ASP A 28 17.52 -1.15 -13.45
C ASP A 28 16.07 -0.75 -13.03
N ALA A 29 15.63 0.41 -13.50
CA ALA A 29 14.32 0.98 -13.17
C ALA A 29 13.82 1.80 -14.36
N LEU A 30 12.50 1.80 -14.59
CA LEU A 30 11.88 2.66 -15.60
C LEU A 30 12.04 4.13 -15.20
N ASP A 31 12.38 4.98 -16.13
CA ASP A 31 12.38 6.42 -15.89
C ASP A 31 10.94 7.01 -15.85
N ALA A 32 10.82 8.32 -15.56
CA ALA A 32 9.51 8.95 -15.42
C ALA A 32 8.67 8.91 -16.70
N ASP A 33 9.30 9.08 -17.86
CA ASP A 33 8.61 9.05 -19.16
C ASP A 33 8.18 7.62 -19.53
N GLU A 34 8.99 6.64 -19.19
CA GLU A 34 8.66 5.23 -19.37
C GLU A 34 7.51 4.80 -18.48
N ARG A 35 7.50 5.22 -17.19
CA ARG A 35 6.39 4.98 -16.28
C ARG A 35 5.09 5.65 -16.74
N ALA A 36 5.16 6.90 -17.22
CA ALA A 36 3.98 7.60 -17.72
C ALA A 36 3.32 6.84 -18.88
N LYS A 37 4.11 6.21 -19.77
CA LYS A 37 3.59 5.41 -20.89
C LYS A 37 2.81 4.17 -20.46
N LEU A 38 3.09 3.61 -19.27
CA LEU A 38 2.33 2.47 -18.76
C LEU A 38 0.83 2.79 -18.62
N TYR A 39 0.49 4.05 -18.41
CA TYR A 39 -0.87 4.51 -18.08
C TYR A 39 -1.51 5.38 -19.17
N GLU A 40 -0.90 5.48 -20.36
CA GLU A 40 -1.47 6.24 -21.49
C GLU A 40 -2.82 5.69 -21.95
N THR A 41 -3.00 4.37 -21.84
CA THR A 41 -4.27 3.73 -22.17
C THR A 41 -5.01 3.39 -20.88
N PRO A 42 -6.14 4.06 -20.60
CA PRO A 42 -6.94 3.74 -19.43
C PRO A 42 -7.43 2.29 -19.45
N LEU A 43 -7.54 1.70 -18.27
CA LEU A 43 -8.08 0.36 -18.10
C LEU A 43 -9.61 0.36 -18.33
N SER A 44 -10.14 -0.64 -18.98
CA SER A 44 -11.60 -0.77 -19.10
C SER A 44 -12.22 -1.13 -17.75
N PRO A 45 -13.36 -0.53 -17.37
CA PRO A 45 -14.05 -0.93 -16.14
C PRO A 45 -14.48 -2.40 -16.18
N PRO A 46 -14.52 -3.10 -15.05
CA PRO A 46 -15.04 -4.46 -14.99
C PRO A 46 -16.55 -4.47 -15.32
N THR A 47 -17.00 -5.52 -16.00
CA THR A 47 -18.40 -5.70 -16.36
C THR A 47 -19.17 -6.58 -15.38
N GLU A 48 -18.45 -7.40 -14.61
CA GLU A 48 -18.98 -8.34 -13.63
C GLU A 48 -18.39 -8.04 -12.23
N PRO A 49 -19.03 -8.52 -11.15
CA PRO A 49 -18.41 -8.46 -9.83
C PRO A 49 -17.07 -9.17 -9.81
N LEU A 50 -16.09 -8.55 -9.14
CA LEU A 50 -14.73 -9.06 -9.06
C LEU A 50 -14.59 -10.18 -8.02
N ASN A 51 -13.52 -10.98 -8.15
CA ASN A 51 -13.00 -11.85 -7.11
C ASN A 51 -11.61 -11.34 -6.72
N VAL A 52 -11.51 -10.68 -5.57
CA VAL A 52 -10.34 -9.90 -5.16
C VAL A 52 -9.49 -10.67 -4.17
N PHE A 53 -8.19 -10.76 -4.41
CA PHE A 53 -7.23 -11.24 -3.41
C PHE A 53 -6.44 -10.07 -2.82
N HIS A 54 -6.46 -9.95 -1.48
CA HIS A 54 -5.71 -8.93 -0.74
C HIS A 54 -4.50 -9.55 -0.03
N LEU A 55 -3.31 -9.01 -0.26
CA LEU A 55 -2.07 -9.40 0.40
C LEU A 55 -1.46 -8.19 1.10
N GLY A 56 -1.14 -8.31 2.38
CA GLY A 56 -0.50 -7.21 3.09
C GLY A 56 -0.50 -7.34 4.61
N HIS A 57 -0.76 -6.24 5.28
CA HIS A 57 -0.61 -6.12 6.73
C HIS A 57 -1.83 -5.46 7.39
N SER A 58 -1.67 -5.02 8.65
CA SER A 58 -2.77 -4.48 9.47
C SER A 58 -3.49 -3.27 8.87
N LEU A 59 -2.87 -2.51 7.94
CA LEU A 59 -3.55 -1.40 7.27
C LEU A 59 -4.48 -1.84 6.13
N VAL A 60 -4.41 -3.09 5.69
CA VAL A 60 -5.51 -3.73 4.95
C VAL A 60 -6.61 -4.08 5.94
N GLY A 61 -6.24 -4.74 7.04
CA GLY A 61 -7.17 -5.21 8.05
C GLY A 61 -8.22 -6.18 7.49
N ARG A 62 -9.16 -6.59 8.33
CA ARG A 62 -10.28 -7.45 7.91
C ARG A 62 -11.54 -6.67 7.55
N ASP A 63 -11.71 -5.51 8.18
CA ASP A 63 -12.95 -4.73 8.05
C ASP A 63 -13.04 -4.00 6.70
N MET A 64 -11.95 -3.43 6.22
CA MET A 64 -11.93 -2.73 4.93
C MET A 64 -12.34 -3.64 3.75
N PRO A 65 -11.76 -4.84 3.55
CA PRO A 65 -12.22 -5.75 2.48
C PRO A 65 -13.68 -6.20 2.66
N ALA A 66 -14.16 -6.37 3.90
CA ALA A 66 -15.55 -6.70 4.17
C ALA A 66 -16.51 -5.55 3.83
N MET A 67 -16.14 -4.31 4.13
CA MET A 67 -16.90 -3.12 3.73
C MET A 67 -16.92 -2.94 2.22
N LEU A 68 -15.77 -3.11 1.57
CA LEU A 68 -15.65 -3.04 0.11
C LEU A 68 -16.53 -4.09 -0.58
N ALA A 69 -16.54 -5.33 -0.07
CA ALA A 69 -17.39 -6.39 -0.61
C ALA A 69 -18.88 -6.07 -0.51
N GLN A 70 -19.32 -5.41 0.57
CA GLN A 70 -20.70 -4.95 0.72
C GLN A 70 -21.05 -3.80 -0.25
N MET A 71 -20.09 -2.90 -0.55
CA MET A 71 -20.29 -1.81 -1.51
C MET A 71 -20.42 -2.33 -2.95
N ALA A 72 -19.68 -3.38 -3.28
CA ALA A 72 -19.47 -3.84 -4.66
C ALA A 72 -20.18 -5.17 -4.99
N ASP A 73 -20.76 -5.84 -4.00
CA ASP A 73 -21.34 -7.18 -4.12
C ASP A 73 -20.35 -8.19 -4.76
N HIS A 74 -19.10 -8.19 -4.25
CA HIS A 74 -18.04 -9.03 -4.77
C HIS A 74 -17.51 -10.04 -3.73
N SER A 75 -16.77 -11.04 -4.20
CA SER A 75 -16.06 -11.99 -3.33
C SER A 75 -14.62 -11.56 -3.11
N PHE A 76 -14.07 -11.91 -1.94
CA PHE A 76 -12.66 -11.65 -1.65
C PHE A 76 -12.04 -12.76 -0.80
N ALA A 77 -10.72 -12.83 -0.85
CA ALA A 77 -9.89 -13.53 0.12
C ALA A 77 -8.68 -12.68 0.49
N SER A 78 -8.00 -13.04 1.57
CA SER A 78 -6.81 -12.31 2.03
C SER A 78 -5.80 -13.19 2.74
N GLN A 79 -4.54 -12.71 2.76
CA GLN A 79 -3.50 -13.14 3.70
C GLN A 79 -2.84 -11.91 4.29
N LEU A 80 -2.86 -11.82 5.63
CA LEU A 80 -2.44 -10.63 6.37
C LEU A 80 -1.42 -10.99 7.46
N GLY A 81 -0.70 -9.98 7.92
CA GLY A 81 0.16 -10.04 9.11
C GLY A 81 0.26 -8.68 9.77
N TRP A 82 1.03 -8.54 10.84
CA TRP A 82 1.26 -7.27 11.52
C TRP A 82 2.56 -6.63 11.02
N GLY A 83 2.50 -5.44 10.43
CA GLY A 83 3.67 -4.72 9.91
C GLY A 83 4.54 -5.56 8.96
N THR A 84 3.92 -6.46 8.22
CA THR A 84 4.60 -7.53 7.47
C THR A 84 5.01 -7.04 6.09
N PRO A 85 6.31 -7.14 5.72
CA PRO A 85 6.76 -6.86 4.37
C PRO A 85 6.34 -7.98 3.39
N LEU A 86 6.22 -7.65 2.12
CA LEU A 86 5.90 -8.61 1.05
C LEU A 86 6.88 -9.79 1.00
N LYS A 87 8.15 -9.56 1.37
CA LYS A 87 9.17 -10.58 1.51
C LYS A 87 8.77 -11.69 2.49
N ALA A 88 8.27 -11.33 3.67
CA ALA A 88 7.91 -12.31 4.69
C ALA A 88 6.72 -13.20 4.27
N HIS A 89 5.80 -12.66 3.48
CA HIS A 89 4.74 -13.48 2.88
C HIS A 89 5.25 -14.46 1.81
N TRP A 90 6.39 -14.16 1.21
CA TRP A 90 6.98 -14.99 0.15
C TRP A 90 7.92 -16.06 0.66
N GLU A 91 8.81 -15.71 1.59
CA GLU A 91 9.87 -16.59 2.06
C GLU A 91 9.35 -17.53 3.17
N PRO A 92 9.49 -18.86 3.01
CA PRO A 92 8.87 -19.82 3.94
C PRO A 92 9.52 -19.83 5.34
N ASP A 93 10.75 -19.32 5.44
CA ASP A 93 11.50 -19.27 6.69
C ASP A 93 11.31 -17.95 7.46
N GLU A 94 10.62 -16.98 6.87
CA GLU A 94 10.31 -15.69 7.51
C GLU A 94 9.08 -15.82 8.42
N THR A 95 9.13 -15.15 9.55
CA THR A 95 8.01 -15.14 10.49
C THR A 95 7.06 -13.99 10.18
N ILE A 96 5.80 -14.31 9.89
CA ILE A 96 4.73 -13.31 9.78
C ILE A 96 4.13 -13.09 11.18
N GLN A 97 4.38 -11.92 11.74
CA GLN A 97 3.81 -11.54 13.05
C GLN A 97 2.28 -11.45 12.94
N GLY A 98 1.58 -11.94 13.97
CA GLY A 98 0.12 -11.91 14.00
C GLY A 98 -0.59 -12.82 13.01
N PHE A 99 0.12 -13.68 12.27
CA PHE A 99 -0.43 -14.52 11.20
C PHE A 99 -1.69 -15.30 11.62
N GLU A 100 -1.60 -16.05 12.71
CA GLU A 100 -2.72 -16.87 13.21
C GLU A 100 -3.93 -16.01 13.59
N THR A 101 -3.71 -14.82 14.13
CA THR A 101 -4.78 -13.91 14.55
C THR A 101 -5.46 -13.28 13.34
N GLU A 102 -4.67 -12.74 12.41
CA GLU A 102 -5.21 -12.02 11.25
C GLU A 102 -5.90 -12.93 10.24
N ASN A 103 -5.48 -14.19 10.18
CA ASN A 103 -6.00 -15.15 9.20
C ASN A 103 -7.02 -16.16 9.78
N ALA A 104 -7.46 -15.98 11.06
CA ALA A 104 -8.48 -16.81 11.69
C ALA A 104 -9.91 -16.41 11.23
N HIS A 105 -10.18 -16.44 9.93
CA HIS A 105 -11.49 -16.09 9.35
C HIS A 105 -11.74 -16.88 8.04
N PRO A 106 -13.00 -17.01 7.58
CA PRO A 106 -13.37 -17.87 6.45
C PRO A 106 -12.81 -17.39 5.10
N ASN A 107 -12.47 -16.12 4.97
CA ASN A 107 -11.91 -15.53 3.73
C ASN A 107 -10.38 -15.66 3.64
N TYR A 108 -9.71 -16.26 4.64
CA TYR A 108 -8.29 -16.55 4.51
C TYR A 108 -8.02 -17.57 3.41
N ARG A 109 -6.98 -17.30 2.62
CA ARG A 109 -6.35 -18.26 1.70
C ARG A 109 -4.84 -18.02 1.74
N ASP A 110 -4.06 -19.11 1.68
CA ASP A 110 -2.62 -18.99 1.45
C ASP A 110 -2.38 -18.25 0.14
N ALA A 111 -1.48 -17.26 0.15
CA ALA A 111 -1.31 -16.34 -0.96
C ALA A 111 -0.77 -17.04 -2.22
N LYS A 112 0.18 -17.97 -2.08
CA LYS A 112 0.72 -18.71 -3.22
C LYS A 112 -0.31 -19.65 -3.81
N ASP A 113 -1.05 -20.36 -2.97
CA ASP A 113 -2.12 -21.25 -3.40
C ASP A 113 -3.26 -20.47 -4.05
N ALA A 114 -3.64 -19.33 -3.48
CA ALA A 114 -4.69 -18.46 -4.01
C ALA A 114 -4.34 -17.96 -5.42
N LEU A 115 -3.18 -17.35 -5.58
CA LEU A 115 -2.76 -16.79 -6.87
C LEU A 115 -2.52 -17.86 -7.93
N SER A 116 -1.89 -19.00 -7.56
CA SER A 116 -1.66 -20.11 -8.49
C SER A 116 -2.95 -20.81 -8.94
N SER A 117 -4.04 -20.67 -8.20
CA SER A 117 -5.34 -21.26 -8.56
C SER A 117 -5.97 -20.67 -9.80
N GLY A 118 -5.60 -19.44 -10.18
CA GLY A 118 -6.22 -18.69 -11.27
C GLY A 118 -7.67 -18.23 -11.00
N ALA A 119 -8.15 -18.38 -9.76
CA ALA A 119 -9.54 -18.08 -9.41
C ALA A 119 -9.83 -16.59 -9.19
N PHE A 120 -8.78 -15.79 -9.00
CA PHE A 120 -8.91 -14.35 -8.77
C PHE A 120 -8.69 -13.58 -10.07
N ASP A 121 -9.47 -12.53 -10.26
CA ASP A 121 -9.36 -11.61 -11.39
C ASP A 121 -8.69 -10.28 -10.99
N THR A 122 -8.56 -10.04 -9.70
CA THR A 122 -7.95 -8.84 -9.14
C THR A 122 -7.04 -9.19 -7.96
N PHE A 123 -5.83 -8.68 -8.00
CA PHE A 123 -4.84 -8.82 -6.94
C PHE A 123 -4.44 -7.44 -6.41
N VAL A 124 -4.67 -7.22 -5.12
CA VAL A 124 -4.26 -6.02 -4.39
C VAL A 124 -3.17 -6.39 -3.40
N LEU A 125 -2.01 -5.77 -3.52
CA LEU A 125 -0.90 -5.97 -2.59
C LEU A 125 -0.44 -4.64 -2.02
N THR A 126 0.04 -4.65 -0.78
CA THR A 126 0.65 -3.47 -0.14
C THR A 126 1.93 -3.83 0.59
N GLU A 127 2.88 -2.92 0.61
CA GLU A 127 4.15 -3.05 1.32
C GLU A 127 4.03 -2.48 2.74
N MET A 128 4.92 -2.91 3.65
CA MET A 128 4.94 -2.43 5.03
C MET A 128 5.04 -0.90 5.14
N VAL A 129 4.63 -0.35 6.29
CA VAL A 129 4.41 1.09 6.49
C VAL A 129 5.65 1.93 6.30
N GLU A 130 6.81 1.53 6.83
CA GLU A 130 8.05 2.25 6.58
C GLU A 130 8.62 1.86 5.22
N ILE A 131 8.13 2.56 4.20
CA ILE A 131 8.43 2.25 2.81
C ILE A 131 9.93 2.34 2.48
N GLU A 132 10.66 3.29 3.09
CA GLU A 132 12.11 3.38 2.93
C GLU A 132 12.82 2.16 3.52
N ALA A 133 12.41 1.74 4.72
CA ALA A 133 12.96 0.53 5.34
C ALA A 133 12.58 -0.74 4.57
N ALA A 134 11.39 -0.78 3.97
CA ALA A 134 10.96 -1.87 3.11
C ALA A 134 11.87 -2.00 1.87
N ILE A 135 12.20 -0.88 1.25
CA ILE A 135 13.11 -0.81 0.10
C ILE A 135 14.53 -1.21 0.51
N ASP A 136 15.04 -0.61 1.59
CA ASP A 136 16.45 -0.72 1.98
C ASP A 136 16.82 -2.08 2.59
N TYR A 137 15.88 -2.74 3.29
CA TYR A 137 16.18 -3.95 4.08
C TYR A 137 15.37 -5.19 3.66
N PHE A 138 14.30 -5.03 2.89
CA PHE A 138 13.43 -6.15 2.54
C PHE A 138 13.30 -6.41 1.03
N ASP A 139 14.12 -5.75 0.21
CA ASP A 139 14.16 -5.96 -1.24
C ASP A 139 12.78 -5.80 -1.91
N SER A 140 11.97 -4.87 -1.42
CA SER A 140 10.55 -4.73 -1.78
C SER A 140 10.25 -4.72 -3.28
N PRO A 141 11.00 -4.04 -4.16
CA PRO A 141 10.72 -4.09 -5.59
C PRO A 141 10.77 -5.51 -6.18
N ILE A 142 11.72 -6.33 -5.70
CA ILE A 142 11.87 -7.73 -6.12
C ILE A 142 10.64 -8.56 -5.70
N TYR A 143 10.12 -8.31 -4.49
CA TYR A 143 8.94 -9.05 -4.00
C TYR A 143 7.64 -8.56 -4.61
N VAL A 144 7.53 -7.28 -4.97
CA VAL A 144 6.43 -6.78 -5.80
C VAL A 144 6.42 -7.53 -7.15
N GLU A 145 7.57 -7.58 -7.85
CA GLU A 145 7.71 -8.32 -9.11
C GLU A 145 7.30 -9.79 -8.96
N ARG A 146 7.86 -10.50 -7.96
CA ARG A 146 7.59 -11.93 -7.72
C ARG A 146 6.11 -12.21 -7.49
N TRP A 147 5.44 -11.42 -6.65
CA TRP A 147 4.03 -11.59 -6.36
C TRP A 147 3.16 -11.31 -7.59
N VAL A 148 3.45 -10.24 -8.32
CA VAL A 148 2.73 -9.90 -9.57
C VAL A 148 2.94 -10.98 -10.63
N LYS A 149 4.17 -11.47 -10.78
CA LYS A 149 4.45 -12.58 -11.68
C LYS A 149 3.69 -13.85 -11.30
N ALA A 150 3.70 -14.24 -10.03
CA ALA A 150 2.95 -15.41 -9.56
C ALA A 150 1.44 -15.27 -9.82
N ALA A 151 0.89 -14.08 -9.63
CA ALA A 151 -0.52 -13.80 -9.95
C ALA A 151 -0.81 -13.98 -11.45
N ARG A 152 0.05 -13.46 -12.32
CA ARG A 152 -0.09 -13.56 -13.78
C ARG A 152 0.18 -14.97 -14.32
N ASP A 153 1.06 -15.73 -13.68
CA ASP A 153 1.30 -17.14 -14.02
C ASP A 153 0.03 -17.99 -13.75
N GLY A 154 -0.76 -17.65 -12.72
CA GLY A 154 -2.05 -18.30 -12.43
C GLY A 154 -3.20 -17.79 -13.30
N ASN A 155 -3.27 -16.49 -13.52
CA ASN A 155 -4.28 -15.84 -14.38
C ASN A 155 -3.62 -14.70 -15.17
N PRO A 156 -3.30 -14.88 -16.47
CA PRO A 156 -2.66 -13.84 -17.29
C PRO A 156 -3.46 -12.53 -17.40
N GLU A 157 -4.77 -12.58 -17.22
CA GLU A 157 -5.65 -11.41 -17.31
C GLU A 157 -5.88 -10.73 -15.95
N ILE A 158 -5.23 -11.22 -14.86
CA ILE A 158 -5.40 -10.66 -13.53
C ILE A 158 -4.94 -9.21 -13.49
N ARG A 159 -5.77 -8.34 -12.94
CA ARG A 159 -5.42 -6.95 -12.69
C ARG A 159 -4.68 -6.83 -11.38
N THR A 160 -3.53 -6.15 -11.39
CA THR A 160 -2.70 -5.98 -10.20
C THR A 160 -2.66 -4.53 -9.77
N TYR A 161 -2.87 -4.33 -8.46
CA TYR A 161 -2.91 -3.01 -7.85
C TYR A 161 -1.97 -2.96 -6.65
N LEU A 162 -1.07 -1.98 -6.64
CA LEU A 162 -0.27 -1.63 -5.48
C LEU A 162 -1.09 -0.64 -4.62
N TYR A 163 -1.44 -1.06 -3.41
CA TYR A 163 -2.15 -0.23 -2.45
C TYR A 163 -1.14 0.65 -1.73
N GLU A 164 -1.11 1.93 -2.06
CA GLU A 164 -0.35 2.98 -1.40
C GLU A 164 -1.01 3.31 -0.07
N SER A 165 -0.37 2.93 1.03
CA SER A 165 -0.87 3.16 2.38
C SER A 165 -0.42 4.52 2.93
N TRP A 166 -0.57 4.73 4.22
CA TRP A 166 -0.22 5.97 4.94
C TRP A 166 0.82 5.71 6.02
N HIS A 167 1.35 6.77 6.60
CA HIS A 167 2.32 6.75 7.72
C HIS A 167 1.65 6.99 9.07
N ALA A 168 2.42 6.84 10.16
CA ALA A 168 1.93 7.21 11.48
C ALA A 168 1.71 8.72 11.58
N LEU A 169 0.63 9.15 12.24
CA LEU A 169 0.28 10.56 12.41
C LEU A 169 1.36 11.40 13.08
N ASP A 170 2.17 10.77 13.92
CA ASP A 170 3.28 11.38 14.68
C ASP A 170 4.63 11.23 13.97
N ASP A 171 4.64 10.88 12.69
CA ASP A 171 5.86 10.79 11.87
C ASP A 171 6.62 12.13 11.93
N GLN A 172 7.92 12.04 12.23
CA GLN A 172 8.75 13.22 12.46
C GLN A 172 9.08 14.00 11.18
N ASN A 173 8.94 13.38 10.04
CA ASN A 173 9.12 14.01 8.72
C ASN A 173 7.84 14.71 8.24
N GLY A 174 6.76 14.64 9.03
CA GLY A 174 5.48 15.25 8.73
C GLY A 174 4.55 14.32 7.95
N TRP A 175 3.43 13.97 8.56
CA TRP A 175 2.48 13.03 7.99
C TRP A 175 1.96 13.45 6.60
N LEU A 176 1.49 14.69 6.45
CA LEU A 176 1.01 15.20 5.15
C LEU A 176 2.14 15.33 4.13
N GLU A 177 3.33 15.76 4.57
CA GLU A 177 4.49 15.89 3.70
C GLU A 177 4.86 14.55 3.08
N ARG A 178 4.87 13.49 3.88
CA ARG A 178 5.15 12.15 3.37
C ARG A 178 4.06 11.61 2.45
N LEU A 179 2.78 11.90 2.75
CA LEU A 179 1.68 11.49 1.86
C LEU A 179 1.69 12.24 0.51
N ASP A 180 2.32 13.40 0.45
CA ASP A 180 2.50 14.15 -0.80
C ASP A 180 3.73 13.68 -1.60
N THR A 181 4.82 13.30 -0.92
CA THR A 181 6.12 13.06 -1.58
C THR A 181 6.43 11.60 -1.83
N ASP A 182 6.13 10.72 -0.87
CA ASP A 182 6.49 9.30 -0.92
C ASP A 182 5.80 8.52 -2.06
N PRO A 183 4.56 8.86 -2.48
CA PRO A 183 3.94 8.19 -3.61
C PRO A 183 4.77 8.22 -4.88
N GLU A 184 5.20 9.39 -5.32
CA GLU A 184 6.03 9.53 -6.52
C GLU A 184 7.47 9.03 -6.28
N GLN A 185 8.02 9.30 -5.10
CA GLN A 185 9.42 8.99 -4.80
C GLN A 185 9.65 7.50 -4.60
N TYR A 186 8.82 6.81 -3.84
CA TYR A 186 9.04 5.42 -3.41
C TYR A 186 8.08 4.43 -4.06
N TRP A 187 6.76 4.66 -3.97
CA TRP A 187 5.77 3.71 -4.49
C TRP A 187 5.84 3.58 -6.01
N GLU A 188 5.84 4.70 -6.72
CA GLU A 188 5.95 4.72 -8.18
C GLU A 188 7.41 4.70 -8.65
N GLY A 189 8.26 5.56 -8.03
CA GLY A 189 9.64 5.79 -8.47
C GLY A 189 10.61 4.68 -8.13
N VAL A 190 10.29 3.81 -7.17
CA VAL A 190 11.13 2.67 -6.79
C VAL A 190 10.37 1.35 -6.97
N LEU A 191 9.25 1.13 -6.27
CA LEU A 191 8.59 -0.17 -6.28
C LEU A 191 8.09 -0.51 -7.69
N ILE A 192 7.26 0.33 -8.30
CA ILE A 192 6.73 0.09 -9.64
C ILE A 192 7.84 0.19 -10.68
N ALA A 193 8.69 1.23 -10.60
CA ALA A 193 9.73 1.47 -11.59
C ALA A 193 10.70 0.29 -11.74
N GLN A 194 11.09 -0.36 -10.66
CA GLN A 194 11.98 -1.52 -10.70
C GLN A 194 11.22 -2.81 -11.04
N ALA A 195 10.05 -3.05 -10.42
CA ALA A 195 9.28 -4.26 -10.68
C ALA A 195 8.84 -4.36 -12.15
N MET A 196 8.51 -3.24 -12.80
CA MET A 196 8.03 -3.23 -14.19
C MET A 196 9.14 -3.42 -15.23
N VAL A 197 10.43 -3.42 -14.86
CA VAL A 197 11.52 -3.74 -15.80
C VAL A 197 11.40 -5.15 -16.37
N GLU A 198 11.01 -6.11 -15.52
CA GLU A 198 10.93 -7.54 -15.86
C GLU A 198 9.49 -8.01 -16.15
N LEU A 199 8.50 -7.14 -15.93
CA LEU A 199 7.08 -7.46 -16.14
C LEU A 199 6.58 -6.97 -17.50
N ASP A 200 5.51 -7.61 -18.00
CA ASP A 200 4.82 -7.16 -19.21
C ASP A 200 4.21 -5.78 -19.00
N THR A 201 4.65 -4.82 -19.79
CA THR A 201 4.19 -3.42 -19.74
C THR A 201 2.80 -3.21 -20.33
N SER A 202 2.26 -4.18 -21.08
CA SER A 202 0.89 -4.11 -21.60
C SER A 202 -0.17 -4.38 -20.52
N ASN A 203 0.23 -4.97 -19.39
CA ASN A 203 -0.60 -5.14 -18.20
C ASN A 203 0.14 -4.53 -17.00
N PRO A 204 0.17 -3.19 -16.80
CA PRO A 204 0.94 -2.56 -15.74
C PRO A 204 0.39 -2.86 -14.33
N ILE A 205 1.19 -2.53 -13.32
CA ILE A 205 0.73 -2.45 -11.94
C ILE A 205 0.04 -1.09 -11.76
N TYR A 206 -1.24 -1.08 -11.41
CA TYR A 206 -1.98 0.15 -11.09
C TYR A 206 -1.81 0.52 -9.61
N VAL A 207 -2.23 1.74 -9.22
CA VAL A 207 -2.13 2.23 -7.83
C VAL A 207 -3.50 2.49 -7.26
N ILE A 208 -3.72 2.05 -6.02
CA ILE A 208 -4.85 2.50 -5.18
C ILE A 208 -4.29 3.56 -4.23
N PRO A 209 -4.50 4.87 -4.49
CA PRO A 209 -3.76 5.97 -3.87
C PRO A 209 -4.39 6.42 -2.54
N VAL A 210 -4.46 5.51 -1.55
CA VAL A 210 -5.15 5.81 -0.28
C VAL A 210 -4.45 6.90 0.51
N GLY A 211 -3.12 6.90 0.55
CA GLY A 211 -2.36 7.95 1.23
C GLY A 211 -2.71 9.34 0.68
N ARG A 212 -2.69 9.49 -0.64
CA ARG A 212 -3.07 10.75 -1.33
C ARG A 212 -4.52 11.14 -1.09
N VAL A 213 -5.45 10.17 -1.10
CA VAL A 213 -6.86 10.42 -0.77
C VAL A 213 -7.01 10.89 0.68
N MET A 214 -6.33 10.24 1.63
CA MET A 214 -6.35 10.66 3.04
C MET A 214 -5.83 12.08 3.22
N ALA A 215 -4.72 12.43 2.57
CA ALA A 215 -4.14 13.76 2.65
C ALA A 215 -5.12 14.83 2.17
N GLU A 216 -5.74 14.62 1.01
CA GLU A 216 -6.70 15.57 0.45
C GLU A 216 -8.00 15.64 1.27
N PHE A 217 -8.52 14.49 1.74
CA PHE A 217 -9.69 14.46 2.61
C PHE A 217 -9.44 15.24 3.90
N VAL A 218 -8.32 15.03 4.55
CA VAL A 218 -7.96 15.73 5.80
C VAL A 218 -7.84 17.24 5.57
N ARG A 219 -7.23 17.69 4.48
CA ARG A 219 -7.16 19.12 4.13
C ARG A 219 -8.55 19.72 3.96
N ARG A 220 -9.44 19.02 3.28
CA ARG A 220 -10.83 19.48 3.10
C ARG A 220 -11.60 19.51 4.42
N LEU A 221 -11.49 18.48 5.24
CA LEU A 221 -12.15 18.40 6.54
C LEU A 221 -11.67 19.52 7.48
N GLU A 222 -10.35 19.66 7.63
CA GLU A 222 -9.74 20.64 8.54
C GLU A 222 -9.94 22.10 8.06
N ALA A 223 -10.33 22.33 6.81
CA ALA A 223 -10.74 23.64 6.30
C ALA A 223 -12.20 24.01 6.66
N THR A 224 -12.97 23.08 7.24
CA THR A 224 -14.34 23.29 7.71
C THR A 224 -14.38 23.48 9.22
N PRO A 225 -15.50 23.94 9.80
CA PRO A 225 -15.66 23.96 11.26
C PRO A 225 -15.90 22.55 11.86
N GLY A 226 -15.85 21.51 11.06
CA GLY A 226 -16.20 20.13 11.35
C GLY A 226 -17.48 19.68 10.69
N LEU A 227 -17.59 18.40 10.37
CA LEU A 227 -18.74 17.75 9.74
C LEU A 227 -19.15 16.52 10.56
N ASP A 228 -20.41 16.45 10.95
CA ASP A 228 -21.01 15.31 11.66
C ASP A 228 -20.19 14.84 12.90
N GLY A 229 -19.47 15.76 13.55
CA GLY A 229 -18.65 15.50 14.72
C GLY A 229 -17.17 15.17 14.43
N ALA A 230 -16.76 15.01 13.18
CA ALA A 230 -15.36 14.93 12.78
C ALA A 230 -14.80 16.34 12.50
N THR A 231 -13.59 16.63 13.00
CA THR A 231 -12.97 17.96 12.94
C THR A 231 -11.53 17.93 12.48
N SER A 232 -10.87 16.77 12.56
CA SER A 232 -9.45 16.62 12.29
C SER A 232 -9.10 15.23 11.80
N ARG A 233 -7.86 15.08 11.34
CA ARG A 233 -7.30 13.78 10.92
C ARG A 233 -7.37 12.70 11.99
N GLU A 234 -7.28 13.06 13.28
CA GLU A 234 -7.34 12.12 14.39
C GLU A 234 -8.67 11.36 14.45
N ASP A 235 -9.74 11.94 13.92
CA ASP A 235 -11.07 11.32 13.91
C ASP A 235 -11.17 10.12 12.94
N LEU A 236 -10.18 9.91 12.08
CA LEU A 236 -10.06 8.72 11.23
C LEU A 236 -9.34 7.55 11.91
N PHE A 237 -8.72 7.76 13.06
CA PHE A 237 -7.83 6.80 13.70
C PHE A 237 -8.45 6.18 14.94
N ALA A 238 -8.01 4.96 15.23
CA ALA A 238 -8.49 4.19 16.37
C ALA A 238 -8.00 4.79 17.71
N ARG A 239 -8.61 4.32 18.79
CA ARG A 239 -8.14 4.60 20.16
C ARG A 239 -7.72 3.29 20.81
N MET A 240 -6.60 3.37 21.53
CA MET A 240 -6.12 2.28 22.38
C MET A 240 -7.04 2.07 23.59
N ASP A 241 -6.90 0.96 24.32
CA ASP A 241 -7.73 0.64 25.51
C ASP A 241 -7.64 1.70 26.61
N ASP A 242 -6.54 2.42 26.70
CA ASP A 242 -6.34 3.52 27.65
C ASP A 242 -6.91 4.87 27.18
N GLY A 243 -7.52 4.91 25.98
CA GLY A 243 -8.10 6.08 25.33
C GLY A 243 -7.11 6.92 24.55
N SER A 244 -5.81 6.61 24.55
CA SER A 244 -4.82 7.29 23.70
C SER A 244 -5.08 7.03 22.23
N LEU A 245 -4.63 7.93 21.37
CA LEU A 245 -4.73 7.77 19.92
C LEU A 245 -3.80 6.65 19.45
N ASP A 246 -4.32 5.75 18.62
CA ASP A 246 -3.47 4.88 17.81
C ASP A 246 -3.02 5.69 16.59
N PRO A 247 -1.72 5.98 16.45
CA PRO A 247 -1.28 6.89 15.40
C PRO A 247 -1.29 6.28 14.00
N ILE A 248 -1.51 4.96 13.88
CA ILE A 248 -1.35 4.27 12.60
C ILE A 248 -2.60 3.53 12.13
N HIS A 249 -3.36 2.90 13.04
CA HIS A 249 -4.52 2.12 12.66
C HIS A 249 -5.78 2.99 12.60
N VAL A 250 -6.50 2.85 11.50
CA VAL A 250 -7.75 3.58 11.31
C VAL A 250 -8.90 2.95 12.11
N ASN A 251 -9.88 3.76 12.45
CA ASN A 251 -11.18 3.33 12.95
C ASN A 251 -12.16 3.05 11.79
N ASP A 252 -13.44 2.86 12.09
CA ASP A 252 -14.46 2.58 11.07
C ASP A 252 -14.61 3.71 10.02
N LEU A 253 -14.41 4.98 10.41
CA LEU A 253 -14.48 6.11 9.47
C LEU A 253 -13.30 6.06 8.49
N GLY A 254 -12.11 5.80 9.01
CA GLY A 254 -10.93 5.64 8.15
C GLY A 254 -11.05 4.39 7.27
N ALA A 255 -11.51 3.25 7.80
CA ALA A 255 -11.73 2.03 7.03
C ALA A 255 -12.75 2.24 5.91
N TYR A 256 -13.80 3.03 6.16
CA TYR A 256 -14.77 3.42 5.14
C TYR A 256 -14.13 4.23 4.01
N LEU A 257 -13.31 5.24 4.33
CA LEU A 257 -12.59 6.04 3.32
C LEU A 257 -11.65 5.17 2.47
N VAL A 258 -10.94 4.23 3.11
CA VAL A 258 -10.06 3.26 2.41
C VAL A 258 -10.88 2.38 1.48
N ALA A 259 -12.02 1.84 1.95
CA ALA A 259 -12.91 1.00 1.13
C ALA A 259 -13.50 1.76 -0.07
N LEU A 260 -13.91 3.04 0.12
CA LEU A 260 -14.36 3.90 -0.99
C LEU A 260 -13.27 4.10 -2.05
N THR A 261 -12.01 4.27 -1.62
CA THR A 261 -10.88 4.44 -2.54
C THR A 261 -10.66 3.18 -3.37
N HIS A 262 -10.67 2.02 -2.73
CA HIS A 262 -10.60 0.74 -3.41
C HIS A 262 -11.77 0.55 -4.39
N TYR A 263 -12.99 0.85 -3.94
CA TYR A 263 -14.18 0.77 -4.81
C TYR A 263 -14.02 1.60 -6.08
N ALA A 264 -13.66 2.88 -5.92
CA ALA A 264 -13.54 3.79 -7.05
C ALA A 264 -12.48 3.32 -8.07
N VAL A 265 -11.33 2.86 -7.59
CA VAL A 265 -10.24 2.39 -8.46
C VAL A 265 -10.54 1.04 -9.08
N LEU A 266 -11.05 0.07 -8.33
CA LEU A 266 -11.29 -1.27 -8.86
C LEU A 266 -12.46 -1.31 -9.86
N TYR A 267 -13.48 -0.48 -9.65
CA TYR A 267 -14.70 -0.49 -10.45
C TYR A 267 -14.82 0.67 -11.45
N HIS A 268 -13.90 1.65 -11.40
CA HIS A 268 -13.96 2.88 -12.20
C HIS A 268 -15.33 3.57 -12.08
N ARG A 269 -15.86 3.62 -10.87
CA ARG A 269 -17.17 4.21 -10.57
C ARG A 269 -17.06 5.22 -9.44
N SER A 270 -17.78 6.33 -9.59
CA SER A 270 -17.91 7.26 -8.48
C SER A 270 -18.51 6.56 -7.26
N PRO A 271 -17.91 6.73 -6.07
CA PRO A 271 -18.47 6.21 -4.83
C PRO A 271 -19.64 7.08 -4.29
N GLU A 272 -19.97 8.20 -4.96
CA GLU A 272 -21.07 9.06 -4.52
C GLU A 272 -22.41 8.31 -4.48
N GLY A 273 -23.10 8.43 -3.34
CA GLY A 273 -24.36 7.75 -3.11
C GLY A 273 -24.24 6.29 -2.63
N LEU A 274 -23.03 5.76 -2.45
CA LEU A 274 -22.86 4.44 -1.82
C LEU A 274 -23.37 4.42 -0.37
N PRO A 275 -23.81 3.24 0.12
CA PRO A 275 -24.20 3.08 1.52
C PRO A 275 -23.10 3.51 2.47
N ARG A 276 -23.45 4.25 3.50
CA ARG A 276 -22.55 4.64 4.60
C ARG A 276 -22.64 3.73 5.81
N GLN A 277 -23.75 3.01 5.96
CA GLN A 277 -23.93 2.01 7.02
C GLN A 277 -23.51 0.64 6.50
N LEU A 278 -22.40 0.14 7.02
CA LEU A 278 -21.78 -1.14 6.65
C LEU A 278 -21.49 -1.96 7.92
N ASP A 279 -21.23 -3.22 7.73
CA ASP A 279 -20.83 -4.12 8.80
C ASP A 279 -19.32 -4.41 8.74
N ARG A 280 -18.72 -4.60 9.93
CA ARG A 280 -17.34 -5.11 10.06
C ARG A 280 -17.25 -6.57 9.63
N ALA A 281 -16.06 -7.09 9.52
CA ALA A 281 -15.80 -8.48 9.15
C ALA A 281 -16.40 -9.51 10.11
N ASP A 282 -16.65 -9.14 11.36
CA ASP A 282 -17.30 -9.98 12.37
C ASP A 282 -18.84 -9.92 12.32
N GLY A 283 -19.40 -9.13 11.39
CA GLY A 283 -20.84 -8.93 11.22
C GLY A 283 -21.43 -7.88 12.16
N SER A 284 -20.64 -7.23 13.01
CA SER A 284 -21.11 -6.10 13.82
C SER A 284 -21.22 -4.83 12.99
N ALA A 285 -22.22 -3.99 13.29
CA ALA A 285 -22.37 -2.71 12.60
C ALA A 285 -21.18 -1.79 12.87
N ALA A 286 -20.61 -1.23 11.81
CA ALA A 286 -19.57 -0.22 11.89
C ALA A 286 -20.16 1.15 12.30
N ASN A 287 -19.34 1.99 12.92
CA ASN A 287 -19.68 3.39 13.15
C ASN A 287 -19.70 4.14 11.83
N ALA A 288 -20.89 4.38 11.30
CA ALA A 288 -21.06 5.05 10.02
C ALA A 288 -20.71 6.55 10.10
N PRO A 289 -20.08 7.13 9.06
CA PRO A 289 -20.00 8.59 8.96
C PRO A 289 -21.40 9.20 8.88
N GLY A 290 -21.57 10.41 9.39
CA GLY A 290 -22.79 11.17 9.15
C GLY A 290 -22.93 11.53 7.66
N PRO A 291 -24.10 12.05 7.22
CA PRO A 291 -24.34 12.25 5.79
C PRO A 291 -23.40 13.27 5.14
N GLU A 292 -23.08 14.39 5.81
CA GLU A 292 -22.21 15.42 5.26
C GLU A 292 -20.74 14.96 5.17
N LEU A 293 -20.30 14.23 6.20
CA LEU A 293 -18.96 13.62 6.23
C LEU A 293 -18.81 12.54 5.15
N ALA A 294 -19.83 11.70 4.96
CA ALA A 294 -19.82 10.67 3.92
C ALA A 294 -19.77 11.29 2.51
N GLU A 295 -20.53 12.36 2.26
CA GLU A 295 -20.51 13.09 0.99
C GLU A 295 -19.12 13.68 0.71
N LEU A 296 -18.49 14.28 1.72
CA LEU A 296 -17.13 14.81 1.59
C LEU A 296 -16.14 13.68 1.28
N MET A 297 -16.21 12.53 1.98
CA MET A 297 -15.36 11.37 1.73
C MET A 297 -15.53 10.86 0.29
N GLN A 298 -16.76 10.58 -0.12
CA GLN A 298 -17.10 10.05 -1.44
C GLN A 298 -16.63 10.97 -2.57
N LYS A 299 -16.89 12.26 -2.43
CA LYS A 299 -16.45 13.25 -3.41
C LYS A 299 -14.94 13.38 -3.47
N THR A 300 -14.26 13.42 -2.33
CA THR A 300 -12.80 13.54 -2.29
C THR A 300 -12.13 12.33 -2.96
N VAL A 301 -12.62 11.13 -2.67
CA VAL A 301 -12.12 9.92 -3.34
C VAL A 301 -12.21 10.07 -4.85
N TRP A 302 -13.39 10.42 -5.38
CA TRP A 302 -13.58 10.50 -6.82
C TRP A 302 -12.72 11.58 -7.47
N ASP A 303 -12.65 12.75 -6.86
CA ASP A 303 -11.83 13.85 -7.34
C ASP A 303 -10.36 13.43 -7.46
N VAL A 304 -9.79 12.78 -6.41
CA VAL A 304 -8.37 12.38 -6.40
C VAL A 304 -8.08 11.26 -7.39
N VAL A 305 -8.87 10.18 -7.36
CA VAL A 305 -8.53 8.99 -8.17
C VAL A 305 -8.67 9.25 -9.68
N THR A 306 -9.54 10.16 -10.09
CA THR A 306 -9.73 10.52 -11.50
C THR A 306 -8.68 11.50 -12.04
N GLU A 307 -7.91 12.14 -11.16
CA GLU A 307 -6.79 13.01 -11.56
C GLU A 307 -5.47 12.24 -11.78
N LEU A 308 -5.41 10.98 -11.31
CA LEU A 308 -4.20 10.18 -11.28
C LEU A 308 -4.22 9.07 -12.35
N PRO A 309 -3.46 9.19 -13.44
CA PRO A 309 -3.41 8.16 -14.50
C PRO A 309 -3.01 6.77 -13.99
N VAL A 310 -2.18 6.70 -12.93
CA VAL A 310 -1.71 5.46 -12.32
C VAL A 310 -2.82 4.57 -11.75
N THR A 311 -4.03 5.12 -11.54
CA THR A 311 -5.22 4.37 -11.11
C THR A 311 -5.83 3.52 -12.22
N GLY A 312 -5.49 3.80 -13.49
CA GLY A 312 -6.11 3.21 -14.67
C GLY A 312 -7.48 3.79 -15.02
N ILE A 313 -8.02 4.71 -14.22
CA ILE A 313 -9.29 5.38 -14.50
C ILE A 313 -9.07 6.40 -15.62
N PRO A 314 -9.99 6.52 -16.61
CA PRO A 314 -9.89 7.57 -17.61
C PRO A 314 -9.90 8.96 -16.96
N VAL A 315 -8.86 9.75 -17.20
CA VAL A 315 -8.85 11.16 -16.76
C VAL A 315 -9.94 11.92 -17.52
N PRO A 316 -10.83 12.65 -16.85
CA PRO A 316 -11.87 13.43 -17.54
C PRO A 316 -11.23 14.43 -18.50
N THR A 317 -11.60 14.38 -19.77
CA THR A 317 -11.22 15.44 -20.73
C THR A 317 -11.95 16.72 -20.35
N GLN A 318 -11.18 17.77 -20.01
CA GLN A 318 -11.70 19.11 -19.70
C GLN A 318 -12.39 19.75 -20.93
#